data_d366f45701d94afcb98979157cc4429b
#
_entry.id   d366f45701d94afcb98979157cc4429b
#
_cell.length_a   1.000
_cell.length_b   1.000
_cell.length_c   1.000
_cell.angle_alpha   90.00
_cell.angle_beta   90.00
_cell.angle_gamma   90.00
#
_symmetry.space_group_name_H-M   'P 1'
#
loop_
_entity.id
_entity.type
_entity.pdbx_description
1 polymer ?
#
loop_
_entity_poly.entity_id
_entity_poly.type
_entity_poly.pdbx_seq_one_letter_code
_entity_poly.pdbx_strand_id
1 'polypeptide(L)'
;MKQRRKFCFMGALVLSLFALLYTAIEISTSGNEASRFAVIQAVGEQHTFAIENTNFNTVDKVERDGHSYSDKPLPLSWTLGMIHRAFHAITGFNFIENRYLCIYLINLFSA
;
A
#
# COMPACT_ATOMS: atom_id res chain seq x y z
N MET A 1 42.40 -0.35 -5.74
CA MET A 1 41.34 0.12 -6.63
C MET A 1 40.07 -0.69 -6.58
N LYS A 2 40.11 -2.00 -6.60
CA LYS A 2 38.88 -2.85 -6.44
C LYS A 2 38.15 -2.63 -5.14
N GLN A 3 38.84 -2.37 -4.05
CA GLN A 3 38.26 -2.14 -2.72
C GLN A 3 37.52 -0.80 -2.64
N ARG A 4 38.05 0.27 -3.25
CA ARG A 4 37.37 1.58 -3.33
C ARG A 4 36.07 1.48 -4.12
N ARG A 5 36.04 0.72 -5.22
CA ARG A 5 34.83 0.50 -6.02
C ARG A 5 33.74 -0.23 -5.21
N LYS A 6 34.13 -1.23 -4.41
CA LYS A 6 33.21 -1.96 -3.53
C LYS A 6 32.61 -1.04 -2.47
N PHE A 7 33.43 -0.17 -1.87
CA PHE A 7 32.97 0.82 -0.88
C PHE A 7 32.00 1.82 -1.50
N CYS A 8 32.30 2.35 -2.68
CA CYS A 8 31.40 3.28 -3.38
C CYS A 8 30.08 2.60 -3.76
N PHE A 9 30.15 1.36 -4.22
CA PHE A 9 28.94 0.59 -4.56
C PHE A 9 28.07 0.31 -3.34
N MET A 10 28.66 -0.11 -2.23
CA MET A 10 27.94 -0.33 -0.98
C MET A 10 27.35 0.97 -0.44
N GLY A 11 28.08 2.07 -0.50
CA GLY A 11 27.58 3.38 -0.09
C GLY A 11 26.38 3.82 -0.92
N ALA A 12 26.44 3.66 -2.24
CA ALA A 12 25.34 3.97 -3.14
C ALA A 12 24.11 3.08 -2.87
N LEU A 13 24.33 1.80 -2.60
CA LEU A 13 23.27 0.86 -2.30
C LEU A 13 22.56 1.20 -0.97
N VAL A 14 23.32 1.56 0.05
CA VAL A 14 22.79 2.01 1.35
C VAL A 14 22.00 3.30 1.21
N LEU A 15 22.52 4.30 0.48
CA LEU A 15 21.82 5.55 0.22
C LEU A 15 20.52 5.34 -0.56
N SER A 16 20.54 4.46 -1.56
CA SER A 16 19.34 4.11 -2.33
C SER A 16 18.29 3.43 -1.46
N LEU A 17 18.72 2.55 -0.55
CA LEU A 17 17.83 1.88 0.39
C LEU A 17 17.21 2.90 1.36
N PHE A 18 18.01 3.83 1.91
CA PHE A 18 17.50 4.89 2.77
C PHE A 18 16.50 5.80 2.04
N ALA A 19 16.80 6.19 0.80
CA ALA A 19 15.90 7.00 -0.02
C ALA A 19 14.56 6.27 -0.25
N LEU A 20 14.61 4.97 -0.59
CA LEU A 20 13.43 4.14 -0.78
C LEU A 20 12.60 4.03 0.50
N LEU A 21 13.25 3.76 1.64
CA LEU A 21 12.59 3.69 2.93
C LEU A 21 11.96 5.03 3.34
N TYR A 22 12.66 6.13 3.08
CA TYR A 22 12.15 7.47 3.37
C TYR A 22 10.91 7.80 2.55
N THR A 23 10.91 7.51 1.25
CA THR A 23 9.75 7.75 0.39
C THR A 23 8.55 6.87 0.75
N ALA A 24 8.78 5.67 1.30
CA ALA A 24 7.72 4.78 1.74
C ALA A 24 7.03 5.23 3.04
N ILE A 25 7.66 6.09 3.83
CA ILE A 25 7.11 6.59 5.10
C ILE A 25 5.99 7.62 4.87
N GLU A 26 5.93 8.22 3.69
CA GLU A 26 4.97 9.27 3.39
C GLU A 26 3.53 8.78 3.53
N ILE A 27 2.81 9.34 4.49
CA ILE A 27 1.40 9.04 4.71
C ILE A 27 0.57 10.03 3.92
N SER A 28 -0.11 9.52 2.90
CA SER A 28 -0.99 10.37 2.13
C SER A 28 -2.30 10.63 2.85
N THR A 29 -2.74 11.87 2.76
CA THR A 29 -4.04 12.33 3.27
C THR A 29 -5.02 12.65 2.14
N SER A 30 -4.63 12.45 0.87
CA SER A 30 -5.51 12.73 -0.26
C SER A 30 -6.63 11.71 -0.39
N GLY A 31 -7.81 12.15 -0.84
CA GLY A 31 -8.95 11.28 -1.10
C GLY A 31 -8.64 10.21 -2.14
N ASN A 32 -7.84 10.55 -3.15
CA ASN A 32 -7.40 9.61 -4.19
C ASN A 32 -6.66 8.40 -3.61
N GLU A 33 -5.71 8.64 -2.73
CA GLU A 33 -4.94 7.56 -2.13
C GLU A 33 -5.73 6.80 -1.08
N ALA A 34 -6.56 7.49 -0.31
CA ALA A 34 -7.49 6.83 0.61
C ALA A 34 -8.42 5.86 -0.13
N SER A 35 -8.91 6.26 -1.31
CA SER A 35 -9.73 5.39 -2.16
C SER A 35 -8.97 4.15 -2.63
N ARG A 36 -7.71 4.30 -3.04
CA ARG A 36 -6.86 3.17 -3.45
C ARG A 36 -6.54 2.23 -2.29
N PHE A 37 -6.17 2.77 -1.14
CA PHE A 37 -5.92 1.96 0.06
C PHE A 37 -7.16 1.25 0.55
N ALA A 38 -8.34 1.87 0.43
CA ALA A 38 -9.60 1.22 0.73
C ALA A 38 -9.82 -0.04 -0.12
N VAL A 39 -9.54 0.03 -1.43
CA VAL A 39 -9.60 -1.14 -2.32
C VAL A 39 -8.58 -2.19 -1.91
N ILE A 40 -7.36 -1.81 -1.59
CA ILE A 40 -6.30 -2.73 -1.17
C ILE A 40 -6.72 -3.48 0.10
N GLN A 41 -7.27 -2.77 1.08
CA GLN A 41 -7.79 -3.39 2.29
C GLN A 41 -8.99 -4.31 2.00
N ALA A 42 -9.95 -3.85 1.21
CA ALA A 42 -11.14 -4.62 0.89
C ALA A 42 -10.79 -5.93 0.14
N VAL A 43 -9.94 -5.86 -0.86
CA VAL A 43 -9.48 -7.04 -1.60
C VAL A 43 -8.63 -7.96 -0.74
N GLY A 44 -7.70 -7.40 0.02
CA GLY A 44 -6.73 -8.17 0.81
C GLY A 44 -7.33 -8.82 2.04
N GLU A 45 -8.20 -8.12 2.77
CA GLU A 45 -8.70 -8.57 4.07
C GLU A 45 -10.17 -9.01 4.04
N GLN A 46 -10.99 -8.34 3.25
CA GLN A 46 -12.45 -8.58 3.22
C GLN A 46 -12.91 -9.38 1.99
N HIS A 47 -12.02 -9.65 1.05
CA HIS A 47 -12.29 -10.42 -0.18
C HIS A 47 -13.43 -9.83 -1.03
N THR A 48 -13.53 -8.50 -1.07
CA THR A 48 -14.56 -7.77 -1.81
C THR A 48 -13.99 -6.51 -2.42
N PHE A 49 -14.68 -5.92 -3.39
CA PHE A 49 -14.36 -4.60 -3.93
C PHE A 49 -15.12 -3.47 -3.22
N ALA A 50 -16.09 -3.79 -2.38
CA ALA A 50 -16.85 -2.82 -1.61
C ALA A 50 -15.99 -2.23 -0.49
N ILE A 51 -15.92 -0.90 -0.40
CA ILE A 51 -14.98 -0.19 0.49
C ILE A 51 -15.65 0.44 1.72
N GLU A 52 -16.94 0.28 1.92
CA GLU A 52 -17.67 0.91 3.03
C GLU A 52 -17.20 0.45 4.42
N ASN A 53 -16.68 -0.77 4.52
CA ASN A 53 -16.22 -1.36 5.78
C ASN A 53 -14.71 -1.24 6.00
N THR A 54 -14.03 -0.43 5.19
CA THR A 54 -12.60 -0.21 5.34
C THR A 54 -12.29 0.93 6.33
N ASN A 55 -11.05 0.99 6.80
CA ASN A 55 -10.59 2.05 7.69
C ASN A 55 -10.35 3.39 6.97
N PHE A 56 -10.51 3.42 5.66
CA PHE A 56 -10.25 4.59 4.83
C PHE A 56 -11.58 5.26 4.47
N ASN A 57 -11.75 6.48 4.94
CA ASN A 57 -12.89 7.30 4.56
C ASN A 57 -12.49 8.23 3.40
N THR A 58 -13.21 8.14 2.31
CA THR A 58 -12.94 8.93 1.11
C THR A 58 -14.25 9.41 0.47
N VAL A 59 -14.16 10.58 -0.18
CA VAL A 59 -15.25 11.10 -1.04
C VAL A 59 -15.12 10.56 -2.47
N ASP A 60 -13.97 10.01 -2.85
CA ASP A 60 -13.69 9.45 -4.16
C ASP A 60 -14.24 8.02 -4.26
N LYS A 61 -15.55 7.89 -4.23
CA LYS A 61 -16.27 6.62 -4.29
C LYS A 61 -17.55 6.74 -5.09
N VAL A 62 -17.98 5.62 -5.63
CA VAL A 62 -19.27 5.48 -6.33
C VAL A 62 -20.16 4.53 -5.52
N GLU A 63 -21.39 4.92 -5.27
CA GLU A 63 -22.37 4.08 -4.59
C GLU A 63 -23.24 3.34 -5.61
N ARG A 64 -23.36 2.02 -5.44
CA ARG A 64 -24.16 1.17 -6.28
C ARG A 64 -24.72 0.00 -5.47
N ASP A 65 -26.02 -0.24 -5.60
CA ASP A 65 -26.72 -1.37 -4.95
C ASP A 65 -26.49 -1.46 -3.44
N GLY A 66 -26.40 -0.30 -2.76
CA GLY A 66 -26.16 -0.22 -1.31
C GLY A 66 -24.71 -0.39 -0.88
N HIS A 67 -23.77 -0.49 -1.83
CA HIS A 67 -22.35 -0.61 -1.57
C HIS A 67 -21.56 0.57 -2.14
N SER A 68 -20.45 0.88 -1.50
CA SER A 68 -19.50 1.90 -1.96
C SER A 68 -18.30 1.24 -2.63
N TYR A 69 -17.91 1.77 -3.77
CA TYR A 69 -16.77 1.30 -4.56
C TYR A 69 -15.83 2.47 -4.87
N SER A 70 -14.54 2.18 -5.03
CA SER A 70 -13.58 3.19 -5.46
C SER A 70 -13.88 3.64 -6.89
N ASP A 71 -13.76 4.93 -7.17
CA ASP A 71 -13.84 5.50 -8.51
C ASP A 71 -12.50 5.46 -9.27
N LYS A 72 -11.45 4.91 -8.66
CA LYS A 72 -10.11 4.84 -9.24
C LYS A 72 -9.88 3.57 -10.05
N PRO A 73 -8.95 3.60 -11.04
CA PRO A 73 -8.61 2.39 -11.80
C PRO A 73 -8.21 1.22 -10.92
N LEU A 74 -8.79 0.06 -11.16
CA LEU A 74 -8.61 -1.12 -10.32
C LEU A 74 -7.29 -1.90 -10.49
N PRO A 75 -6.62 -1.95 -11.67
CA PRO A 75 -5.53 -2.89 -11.90
C PRO A 75 -4.40 -2.80 -10.86
N LEU A 76 -3.90 -1.60 -10.56
CA LEU A 76 -2.83 -1.42 -9.56
C LEU A 76 -3.33 -1.75 -8.16
N SER A 77 -4.48 -1.23 -7.77
CA SER A 77 -5.06 -1.46 -6.44
C SER A 77 -5.40 -2.92 -6.22
N TRP A 78 -5.90 -3.61 -7.23
CA TRP A 78 -6.17 -5.05 -7.18
C TRP A 78 -4.87 -5.85 -7.00
N THR A 79 -3.82 -5.54 -7.77
CA THR A 79 -2.52 -6.19 -7.66
C THR A 79 -1.94 -6.01 -6.25
N LEU A 80 -1.93 -4.79 -5.74
CA LEU A 80 -1.47 -4.51 -4.37
C LEU A 80 -2.36 -5.17 -3.32
N GLY A 81 -3.66 -5.23 -3.55
CA GLY A 81 -4.60 -5.94 -2.69
C GLY A 81 -4.32 -7.43 -2.63
N MET A 82 -3.97 -8.07 -3.73
CA MET A 82 -3.58 -9.48 -3.76
C MET A 82 -2.27 -9.73 -3.04
N ILE A 83 -1.30 -8.83 -3.17
CA ILE A 83 -0.05 -8.87 -2.41
C ILE A 83 -0.34 -8.73 -0.91
N HIS A 84 -1.17 -7.78 -0.53
CA HIS A 84 -1.59 -7.59 0.87
C HIS A 84 -2.35 -8.80 1.41
N ARG A 85 -3.17 -9.44 0.59
CA ARG A 85 -3.88 -10.67 0.96
C ARG A 85 -2.90 -11.79 1.32
N ALA A 86 -1.86 -12.00 0.51
CA ALA A 86 -0.82 -12.96 0.81
C ALA A 86 -0.08 -12.60 2.10
N PHE A 87 0.24 -11.33 2.29
CA PHE A 87 0.89 -10.82 3.49
C PHE A 87 0.04 -11.00 4.74
N HIS A 88 -1.24 -10.67 4.65
CA HIS A 88 -2.21 -10.86 5.73
C HIS A 88 -2.36 -12.33 6.11
N ALA A 89 -2.39 -13.24 5.14
CA ALA A 89 -2.49 -14.67 5.37
C ALA A 89 -1.25 -15.24 6.07
N ILE A 90 -0.06 -14.70 5.77
CA ILE A 90 1.21 -15.19 6.33
C ILE A 90 1.50 -14.57 7.70
N THR A 91 1.33 -13.25 7.84
CA THR A 91 1.76 -12.50 9.03
C THR A 91 0.63 -12.10 9.96
N GLY A 92 -0.61 -12.11 9.49
CA GLY A 92 -1.76 -11.61 10.23
C GLY A 92 -1.85 -10.09 10.33
N PHE A 93 -0.97 -9.35 9.66
CA PHE A 93 -1.03 -7.89 9.65
C PHE A 93 -2.27 -7.40 8.92
N ASN A 94 -2.98 -6.45 9.53
CA ASN A 94 -4.18 -5.84 8.96
C ASN A 94 -4.15 -4.32 9.11
N PHE A 95 -5.00 -3.62 8.36
CA PHE A 95 -5.10 -2.16 8.42
C PHE A 95 -5.78 -1.64 9.70
N ILE A 96 -6.45 -2.49 10.45
CA ILE A 96 -7.10 -2.10 11.70
C ILE A 96 -6.07 -1.97 12.82
N GLU A 97 -5.23 -2.99 12.98
CA GLU A 97 -4.23 -3.05 14.06
C GLU A 97 -2.85 -2.51 13.63
N ASN A 98 -2.48 -2.76 12.37
CA ASN A 98 -1.14 -2.46 11.84
C ASN A 98 -1.20 -1.47 10.66
N ARG A 99 -2.07 -0.46 10.74
CA ARG A 99 -2.35 0.48 9.64
C ARG A 99 -1.08 1.08 9.04
N TYR A 100 -0.23 1.65 9.86
CA TYR A 100 0.99 2.32 9.37
C TYR A 100 1.98 1.35 8.74
N LEU A 101 2.12 0.17 9.32
CA LEU A 101 2.99 -0.86 8.77
C LEU A 101 2.48 -1.35 7.42
N CYS A 102 1.19 -1.59 7.29
CA CYS A 102 0.59 -2.00 6.02
C CYS A 102 0.77 -0.93 4.93
N ILE A 103 0.51 0.35 5.26
CA ILE A 103 0.72 1.46 4.33
C ILE A 103 2.19 1.54 3.91
N TYR A 104 3.10 1.44 4.84
CA TYR A 104 4.54 1.46 4.59
C TYR A 104 4.97 0.34 3.63
N LEU A 105 4.54 -0.89 3.89
CA LEU A 105 4.87 -2.05 3.06
C LEU A 105 4.28 -1.93 1.64
N ILE A 106 3.05 -1.45 1.53
CA ILE A 106 2.42 -1.22 0.23
C ILE A 106 3.16 -0.14 -0.55
N ASN A 107 3.57 0.94 0.10
CA ASN A 107 4.35 1.99 -0.54
C ASN A 107 5.72 1.47 -1.02
N LEU A 108 6.36 0.57 -0.29
CA LEU A 108 7.57 -0.10 -0.74
C LEU A 108 7.36 -0.90 -2.02
N PHE A 109 6.27 -1.66 -2.10
CA PHE A 109 5.94 -2.45 -3.29
C PHE A 109 5.54 -1.60 -4.49
N SER A 110 4.94 -0.43 -4.26
CA SER A 110 4.50 0.46 -5.34
C SER A 110 5.59 1.44 -5.80
N ALA A 111 6.65 1.55 -5.05
CA ALA A 111 7.83 2.36 -5.45
C ALA A 111 8.73 1.60 -6.47
#